data_94c2eb960318a30f5e30bc4bc974b0d3
#
_entry.id   94c2eb960318a30f5e30bc4bc974b0d3
#
_cell.length_a   1.000
_cell.length_b   1.000
_cell.length_c   1.000
_cell.angle_alpha   90.00
_cell.angle_beta   90.00
_cell.angle_gamma   90.00
#
_symmetry.space_group_name_H-M   'P 1'
#
loop_
_entity.id
_entity.type
_entity.pdbx_description
1 polymer ?
#
loop_
_entity_poly.entity_id
_entity_poly.type
_entity_poly.pdbx_seq_one_letter_code
_entity_poly.pdbx_strand_id
1 'polypeptide(L)'
;QQPVYLLVVAYALNDDRARAYELMLEMQRQGLSYDFTTTDDTASLRGTEAFDYINDLMVRAGKPAGAATVEFQLPGNVLLPTAIDWDPTREAFLVTNARDGAVFRVAPDGTTQTILQANDSNGLWGIYGLLVDAENDRLWLTSSAGPNFSGYREEDKGRSALFEFELESLELVRKYPVPADARPHRLGDLIMANGGDIYAVDTVLPIIYRLERGQDRLRPFVASGDNVSFRSITASDGGRLLYVADYEMGITVLDLVSKRAARLTGPETLNFGGIEGLEYWQGHLVMIQNGNDPQRVMRLKLDPTGTAVETVAPLAIAQPFFNYPNYGTVHEGKLVFFANSHWIRDLAVPEPIRVASTGLAEAPDLMAPDMEKFWDDYYEKSGIERPTESDGGP
;
A
#
# COMPACT_ATOMS: atom_id res chain seq x y z
N GLN A 1 -8.01 9.66 5.90
CA GLN A 1 -9.08 9.59 6.92
C GLN A 1 -9.00 10.73 7.94
N GLN A 2 -7.84 10.98 8.54
CA GLN A 2 -7.68 11.99 9.59
C GLN A 2 -8.13 13.42 9.21
N PRO A 3 -7.86 13.97 8.02
CA PRO A 3 -8.35 15.29 7.62
C PRO A 3 -9.88 15.40 7.63
N VAL A 4 -10.58 14.37 7.13
CA VAL A 4 -12.06 14.37 7.09
C VAL A 4 -12.63 14.27 8.50
N TYR A 5 -12.04 13.42 9.35
CA TYR A 5 -12.41 13.36 10.78
C TYR A 5 -12.27 14.72 11.46
N LEU A 6 -11.15 15.42 11.27
CA LEU A 6 -10.94 16.75 11.85
C LEU A 6 -11.98 17.78 11.34
N LEU A 7 -12.42 17.62 10.11
CA LEU A 7 -13.46 18.48 9.55
C LEU A 7 -14.84 18.17 10.18
N VAL A 8 -15.17 16.90 10.43
CA VAL A 8 -16.37 16.52 11.22
C VAL A 8 -16.33 17.18 12.60
N VAL A 9 -15.19 17.09 13.30
CA VAL A 9 -14.99 17.74 14.60
C VAL A 9 -15.17 19.26 14.51
N ALA A 10 -14.60 19.90 13.50
CA ALA A 10 -14.73 21.34 13.30
C ALA A 10 -16.19 21.77 13.10
N TYR A 11 -16.97 21.03 12.32
CA TYR A 11 -18.41 21.30 12.16
C TYR A 11 -19.19 21.03 13.44
N ALA A 12 -18.85 19.97 14.18
CA ALA A 12 -19.45 19.68 15.49
C ALA A 12 -19.24 20.82 16.49
N LEU A 13 -18.01 21.35 16.57
CA LEU A 13 -17.68 22.48 17.46
C LEU A 13 -18.35 23.79 17.04
N ASN A 14 -18.71 23.95 15.77
CA ASN A 14 -19.48 25.08 15.26
C ASN A 14 -21.02 24.86 15.27
N ASP A 15 -21.48 23.75 15.83
CA ASP A 15 -22.91 23.34 15.91
C ASP A 15 -23.57 23.17 14.53
N ASP A 16 -22.74 22.93 13.47
CA ASP A 16 -23.21 22.63 12.11
C ASP A 16 -23.37 21.11 11.94
N ARG A 17 -24.46 20.60 12.51
CA ARG A 17 -24.75 19.15 12.52
C ARG A 17 -24.97 18.59 11.11
N ALA A 18 -25.60 19.38 10.21
CA ALA A 18 -25.91 18.91 8.89
C ALA A 18 -24.63 18.53 8.11
N ARG A 19 -23.67 19.44 8.05
CA ARG A 19 -22.38 19.17 7.37
C ARG A 19 -21.55 18.10 8.07
N ALA A 20 -21.60 18.03 9.41
CA ALA A 20 -20.93 16.95 10.13
C ALA A 20 -21.50 15.58 9.73
N TYR A 21 -22.83 15.43 9.65
CA TYR A 21 -23.48 14.19 9.26
C TYR A 21 -23.21 13.82 7.79
N GLU A 22 -23.21 14.78 6.87
CA GLU A 22 -22.82 14.57 5.48
C GLU A 22 -21.41 13.96 5.35
N LEU A 23 -20.44 14.53 6.08
CA LEU A 23 -19.07 13.99 6.08
C LEU A 23 -18.96 12.61 6.75
N MET A 24 -19.68 12.39 7.85
CA MET A 24 -19.74 11.07 8.49
C MET A 24 -20.29 10.01 7.51
N LEU A 25 -21.34 10.35 6.77
CA LEU A 25 -21.90 9.48 5.73
C LEU A 25 -20.92 9.25 4.58
N GLU A 26 -20.21 10.27 4.13
CA GLU A 26 -19.17 10.11 3.12
C GLU A 26 -18.07 9.15 3.59
N MET A 27 -17.58 9.29 4.82
CA MET A 27 -16.63 8.36 5.42
C MET A 27 -17.21 6.94 5.46
N GLN A 28 -18.45 6.78 5.91
CA GLN A 28 -19.12 5.49 5.99
C GLN A 28 -19.27 4.82 4.62
N ARG A 29 -19.65 5.57 3.58
CA ARG A 29 -19.77 5.09 2.19
C ARG A 29 -18.44 4.55 1.65
N GLN A 30 -17.33 5.10 2.08
CA GLN A 30 -15.99 4.64 1.75
C GLN A 30 -15.53 3.46 2.61
N GLY A 31 -16.41 2.90 3.45
CA GLY A 31 -16.10 1.79 4.35
C GLY A 31 -15.10 2.18 5.45
N LEU A 32 -15.02 3.46 5.80
CA LEU A 32 -14.21 3.93 6.91
C LEU A 32 -14.98 3.78 8.23
N SER A 33 -14.26 3.52 9.30
CA SER A 33 -14.82 3.32 10.64
C SER A 33 -14.31 4.37 11.60
N TYR A 34 -15.22 4.88 12.41
CA TYR A 34 -14.90 5.70 13.56
C TYR A 34 -16.08 5.70 14.54
N ASP A 35 -15.81 5.66 15.82
CA ASP A 35 -16.85 5.85 16.86
C ASP A 35 -16.81 7.29 17.38
N PHE A 36 -17.71 8.13 16.89
CA PHE A 36 -17.81 9.53 17.27
C PHE A 36 -18.40 9.74 18.68
N THR A 37 -18.69 8.67 19.43
CA THR A 37 -19.04 8.76 20.85
C THR A 37 -17.82 8.81 21.77
N THR A 38 -16.62 8.51 21.26
CA THR A 38 -15.39 8.36 22.04
C THR A 38 -14.71 9.69 22.41
N THR A 39 -15.13 10.81 21.84
CA THR A 39 -14.57 12.14 22.12
C THR A 39 -15.64 13.17 22.45
N ASP A 40 -15.35 14.07 23.38
CA ASP A 40 -16.26 15.17 23.74
C ASP A 40 -16.38 16.25 22.67
N ASP A 41 -15.41 16.32 21.75
CA ASP A 41 -15.42 17.29 20.64
C ASP A 41 -16.62 17.12 19.70
N THR A 42 -17.23 15.94 19.67
CA THR A 42 -18.43 15.61 18.88
C THR A 42 -19.70 15.50 19.71
N ALA A 43 -19.68 15.94 20.98
CA ALA A 43 -20.83 15.82 21.89
C ALA A 43 -22.08 16.55 21.37
N SER A 44 -21.91 17.67 20.66
CA SER A 44 -23.02 18.45 20.06
C SER A 44 -23.80 17.68 18.98
N LEU A 45 -23.21 16.64 18.38
CA LEU A 45 -23.89 15.84 17.37
C LEU A 45 -24.82 14.77 17.95
N ARG A 46 -24.64 14.40 19.23
CA ARG A 46 -25.31 13.28 19.88
C ARG A 46 -26.77 13.62 20.24
N GLY A 47 -27.53 12.57 20.53
CA GLY A 47 -28.92 12.69 21.00
C GLY A 47 -29.95 12.92 19.90
N THR A 48 -29.61 12.56 18.66
CA THR A 48 -30.51 12.50 17.51
C THR A 48 -30.51 11.10 16.92
N GLU A 49 -31.65 10.63 16.40
CA GLU A 49 -31.77 9.34 15.72
C GLU A 49 -30.82 9.27 14.51
N ALA A 50 -30.62 10.37 13.79
CA ALA A 50 -29.69 10.47 12.67
C ALA A 50 -28.24 10.18 13.09
N PHE A 51 -27.77 10.81 14.16
CA PHE A 51 -26.43 10.55 14.70
C PHE A 51 -26.27 9.08 15.09
N ASP A 52 -27.19 8.55 15.87
CA ASP A 52 -27.12 7.17 16.38
C ASP A 52 -27.07 6.17 15.21
N TYR A 53 -27.88 6.40 14.17
CA TYR A 53 -27.90 5.57 12.97
C TYR A 53 -26.57 5.63 12.21
N ILE A 54 -26.06 6.83 11.91
CA ILE A 54 -24.82 7.01 11.15
C ILE A 54 -23.63 6.47 11.93
N ASN A 55 -23.54 6.77 13.22
CA ASN A 55 -22.45 6.30 14.08
C ASN A 55 -22.45 4.77 14.19
N ASP A 56 -23.62 4.14 14.32
CA ASP A 56 -23.73 2.67 14.35
C ASP A 56 -23.27 2.04 13.02
N LEU A 57 -23.58 2.64 11.86
CA LEU A 57 -23.06 2.19 10.56
C LEU A 57 -21.54 2.28 10.49
N MET A 58 -20.97 3.38 10.99
CA MET A 58 -19.51 3.56 11.02
C MET A 58 -18.82 2.56 11.95
N VAL A 59 -19.35 2.32 13.14
CA VAL A 59 -18.83 1.32 14.08
C VAL A 59 -18.90 -0.10 13.47
N ARG A 60 -19.98 -0.41 12.73
CA ARG A 60 -20.13 -1.69 12.05
C ARG A 60 -19.09 -1.88 10.92
N ALA A 61 -18.72 -0.82 10.21
CA ALA A 61 -17.70 -0.89 9.16
C ALA A 61 -16.33 -1.32 9.72
N GLY A 62 -16.06 -1.09 10.99
CA GLY A 62 -14.84 -1.53 11.68
C GLY A 62 -14.82 -3.00 12.12
N LYS A 63 -15.88 -3.76 11.85
CA LYS A 63 -15.91 -5.18 12.23
C LYS A 63 -15.14 -6.04 11.23
N PRO A 64 -14.51 -7.15 11.70
CA PRO A 64 -13.84 -8.09 10.82
C PRO A 64 -14.76 -8.62 9.71
N ALA A 65 -14.27 -8.58 8.48
CA ALA A 65 -14.94 -9.12 7.31
C ALA A 65 -13.93 -9.70 6.31
N GLY A 66 -14.40 -10.58 5.40
CA GLY A 66 -13.52 -11.32 4.51
C GLY A 66 -12.70 -12.36 5.25
N ALA A 67 -11.65 -12.90 4.60
CA ALA A 67 -10.83 -13.96 5.17
C ALA A 67 -9.36 -13.75 4.87
N ALA A 68 -8.53 -13.79 5.91
CA ALA A 68 -7.10 -13.95 5.79
C ALA A 68 -6.60 -14.92 6.86
N THR A 69 -5.53 -15.65 6.55
CA THR A 69 -4.95 -16.66 7.44
C THR A 69 -3.48 -16.32 7.67
N VAL A 70 -3.03 -16.40 8.92
CA VAL A 70 -1.60 -16.33 9.23
C VAL A 70 -0.96 -17.67 8.83
N GLU A 71 -0.07 -17.63 7.84
CA GLU A 71 0.62 -18.80 7.33
C GLU A 71 1.80 -19.17 8.24
N PHE A 72 2.61 -18.18 8.60
CA PHE A 72 3.75 -18.34 9.51
C PHE A 72 4.14 -17.03 10.18
N GLN A 73 5.11 -17.11 11.08
CA GLN A 73 5.73 -15.94 11.71
C GLN A 73 7.22 -15.91 11.41
N LEU A 74 7.75 -14.72 11.10
CA LEU A 74 9.19 -14.52 11.01
C LEU A 74 9.82 -14.57 12.40
N PRO A 75 11.06 -15.06 12.54
CA PRO A 75 11.79 -14.99 13.80
C PRO A 75 11.87 -13.56 14.34
N GLY A 76 11.82 -13.41 15.68
CA GLY A 76 11.81 -12.10 16.34
C GLY A 76 13.06 -11.23 16.11
N ASN A 77 14.13 -11.80 15.55
CA ASN A 77 15.32 -11.06 15.15
C ASN A 77 15.24 -10.51 13.72
N VAL A 78 14.23 -10.87 12.91
CA VAL A 78 13.98 -10.24 11.61
C VAL A 78 13.24 -8.92 11.85
N LEU A 79 13.99 -7.84 11.95
CA LEU A 79 13.46 -6.52 12.29
C LEU A 79 13.30 -5.65 11.05
N LEU A 80 12.22 -4.86 11.00
CA LEU A 80 11.90 -3.95 9.90
C LEU A 80 11.89 -4.65 8.53
N PRO A 81 11.09 -5.73 8.33
CA PRO A 81 10.94 -6.32 7.01
C PRO A 81 10.31 -5.32 6.04
N THR A 82 10.71 -5.38 4.76
CA THR A 82 10.44 -4.35 3.76
C THR A 82 9.88 -4.85 2.45
N ALA A 83 10.18 -6.10 2.08
CA ALA A 83 9.64 -6.71 0.88
C ALA A 83 9.60 -8.23 1.03
N ILE A 84 8.73 -8.86 0.26
CA ILE A 84 8.58 -10.31 0.15
C ILE A 84 8.29 -10.67 -1.31
N ASP A 85 8.97 -11.69 -1.84
CA ASP A 85 8.72 -12.23 -3.17
C ASP A 85 8.98 -13.74 -3.20
N TRP A 86 8.41 -14.44 -4.18
CA TRP A 86 8.57 -15.88 -4.32
C TRP A 86 9.75 -16.23 -5.22
N ASP A 87 10.64 -17.07 -4.72
CA ASP A 87 11.74 -17.66 -5.50
C ASP A 87 11.38 -19.11 -5.88
N PRO A 88 11.03 -19.35 -7.15
CA PRO A 88 10.68 -20.70 -7.62
C PRO A 88 11.88 -21.65 -7.67
N THR A 89 13.12 -21.15 -7.70
CA THR A 89 14.31 -21.99 -7.73
C THR A 89 14.61 -22.61 -6.38
N ARG A 90 14.24 -21.90 -5.32
CA ARG A 90 14.40 -22.35 -3.91
C ARG A 90 13.11 -22.87 -3.28
N GLU A 91 11.98 -22.80 -4.02
CA GLU A 91 10.64 -23.10 -3.51
C GLU A 91 10.41 -22.42 -2.13
N ALA A 92 10.71 -21.12 -2.05
CA ALA A 92 10.67 -20.36 -0.82
C ALA A 92 10.37 -18.88 -1.06
N PHE A 93 9.85 -18.20 -0.04
CA PHE A 93 9.80 -16.75 -0.06
C PHE A 93 11.20 -16.17 0.23
N LEU A 94 11.55 -15.10 -0.48
CA LEU A 94 12.64 -14.21 -0.11
C LEU A 94 12.03 -13.02 0.62
N VAL A 95 12.58 -12.69 1.78
CA VAL A 95 12.16 -11.56 2.61
C VAL A 95 13.37 -10.67 2.83
N THR A 96 13.20 -9.36 2.71
CA THR A 96 14.25 -8.38 2.98
C THR A 96 13.97 -7.57 4.23
N ASN A 97 15.01 -6.98 4.81
CA ASN A 97 14.86 -6.05 5.92
C ASN A 97 15.75 -4.81 5.80
N ALA A 98 15.28 -3.72 6.41
CA ALA A 98 16.04 -2.47 6.47
C ALA A 98 17.07 -2.48 7.61
N ARG A 99 16.86 -3.25 8.69
CA ARG A 99 17.72 -3.22 9.87
C ARG A 99 19.12 -3.75 9.59
N ASP A 100 19.21 -4.91 8.94
CA ASP A 100 20.48 -5.61 8.74
C ASP A 100 20.95 -5.55 7.27
N GLY A 101 20.09 -5.02 6.38
CA GLY A 101 20.35 -5.07 4.94
C GLY A 101 20.48 -6.52 4.46
N ALA A 102 19.56 -7.38 4.91
CA ALA A 102 19.63 -8.81 4.69
C ALA A 102 18.50 -9.31 3.78
N VAL A 103 18.77 -10.42 3.08
CA VAL A 103 17.79 -11.26 2.40
C VAL A 103 17.70 -12.58 3.16
N PHE A 104 16.48 -12.93 3.54
CA PHE A 104 16.16 -14.18 4.22
C PHE A 104 15.41 -15.10 3.25
N ARG A 105 15.83 -16.35 3.19
CA ARG A 105 15.02 -17.44 2.63
C ARG A 105 14.05 -17.90 3.69
N VAL A 106 12.76 -17.93 3.39
CA VAL A 106 11.70 -18.38 4.29
C VAL A 106 10.94 -19.51 3.60
N ALA A 107 11.11 -20.71 4.11
CA ALA A 107 10.37 -21.87 3.62
C ALA A 107 8.87 -21.78 3.95
N PRO A 108 7.97 -22.50 3.25
CA PRO A 108 6.53 -22.46 3.51
C PRO A 108 6.12 -22.80 4.96
N ASP A 109 6.96 -23.52 5.68
CA ASP A 109 6.77 -23.84 7.12
C ASP A 109 7.25 -22.72 8.07
N GLY A 110 7.75 -21.59 7.53
CA GLY A 110 8.29 -20.47 8.29
C GLY A 110 9.78 -20.60 8.67
N THR A 111 10.43 -21.73 8.34
CA THR A 111 11.88 -21.90 8.58
C THR A 111 12.65 -20.83 7.84
N THR A 112 13.40 -20.01 8.56
CA THR A 112 14.07 -18.82 8.05
C THR A 112 15.59 -18.97 8.11
N GLN A 113 16.27 -18.61 7.02
CA GLN A 113 17.72 -18.61 6.88
C GLN A 113 18.18 -17.30 6.20
N THR A 114 19.19 -16.63 6.77
CA THR A 114 19.85 -15.51 6.09
C THR A 114 20.71 -16.06 4.95
N ILE A 115 20.47 -15.59 3.73
CA ILE A 115 21.19 -16.00 2.51
C ILE A 115 22.10 -14.89 1.96
N LEU A 116 21.79 -13.63 2.23
CA LEU A 116 22.60 -12.48 1.85
C LEU A 116 22.52 -11.43 2.97
N GLN A 117 23.61 -10.73 3.24
CA GLN A 117 23.64 -9.64 4.22
C GLN A 117 24.59 -8.54 3.77
N ALA A 118 24.26 -7.31 4.10
CA ALA A 118 25.07 -6.13 3.85
C ALA A 118 26.46 -6.24 4.48
N ASN A 119 27.48 -5.97 3.66
CA ASN A 119 28.88 -5.94 4.07
C ASN A 119 29.70 -5.02 3.15
N ASP A 120 30.95 -4.77 3.49
CA ASP A 120 31.83 -3.87 2.73
C ASP A 120 32.10 -4.37 1.28
N SER A 121 32.02 -5.68 1.03
CA SER A 121 32.29 -6.26 -0.29
C SER A 121 31.14 -6.05 -1.28
N ASN A 122 29.89 -6.19 -0.83
CA ASN A 122 28.72 -5.98 -1.68
C ASN A 122 28.21 -4.53 -1.63
N GLY A 123 28.58 -3.77 -0.61
CA GLY A 123 28.23 -2.35 -0.47
C GLY A 123 26.74 -2.08 -0.32
N LEU A 124 25.95 -3.07 0.14
CA LEU A 124 24.55 -2.91 0.52
C LEU A 124 24.42 -2.07 1.80
N TRP A 125 23.30 -1.42 1.92
CA TRP A 125 22.77 -0.77 3.12
C TRP A 125 21.47 -1.47 3.55
N GLY A 126 20.57 -0.78 4.24
CA GLY A 126 19.22 -1.26 4.47
C GLY A 126 18.50 -1.55 3.15
N ILE A 127 17.90 -2.71 3.00
CA ILE A 127 17.16 -3.11 1.78
C ILE A 127 15.71 -2.70 1.93
N TYR A 128 15.10 -2.15 0.87
CA TYR A 128 13.74 -1.62 0.90
C TYR A 128 12.82 -2.19 -0.19
N GLY A 129 13.36 -2.83 -1.20
CA GLY A 129 12.61 -3.49 -2.26
C GLY A 129 13.33 -4.72 -2.77
N LEU A 130 12.57 -5.65 -3.32
CA LEU A 130 12.99 -6.97 -3.77
C LEU A 130 12.21 -7.36 -5.01
N LEU A 131 12.89 -7.89 -6.02
CA LEU A 131 12.27 -8.49 -7.20
C LEU A 131 13.07 -9.73 -7.63
N VAL A 132 12.39 -10.86 -7.73
CA VAL A 132 12.93 -12.11 -8.24
C VAL A 132 12.64 -12.24 -9.73
N ASP A 133 13.69 -12.28 -10.54
CA ASP A 133 13.64 -12.58 -11.98
C ASP A 133 14.29 -13.94 -12.25
N ALA A 134 13.54 -14.99 -11.96
CA ALA A 134 14.03 -16.36 -12.07
C ALA A 134 14.31 -16.78 -13.52
N GLU A 135 13.62 -16.18 -14.49
CA GLU A 135 13.83 -16.50 -15.92
C GLU A 135 15.22 -16.07 -16.41
N ASN A 136 15.75 -14.98 -15.87
CA ASN A 136 17.06 -14.45 -16.24
C ASN A 136 18.13 -14.71 -15.17
N ASP A 137 17.83 -15.49 -14.13
CA ASP A 137 18.70 -15.73 -12.97
C ASP A 137 19.17 -14.42 -12.32
N ARG A 138 18.21 -13.55 -11.99
CA ARG A 138 18.50 -12.26 -11.36
C ARG A 138 17.67 -12.02 -10.10
N LEU A 139 18.35 -11.42 -9.14
CA LEU A 139 17.77 -10.87 -7.93
C LEU A 139 18.04 -9.37 -7.90
N TRP A 140 16.98 -8.56 -7.93
CA TRP A 140 17.07 -7.11 -7.90
C TRP A 140 16.70 -6.61 -6.51
N LEU A 141 17.54 -5.72 -5.96
CA LEU A 141 17.34 -5.14 -4.63
C LEU A 141 17.48 -3.64 -4.69
N THR A 142 16.56 -2.90 -4.07
CA THR A 142 16.78 -1.49 -3.75
C THR A 142 17.38 -1.38 -2.35
N SER A 143 18.42 -0.58 -2.22
CA SER A 143 19.13 -0.43 -0.94
C SER A 143 19.49 1.02 -0.69
N SER A 144 19.30 1.47 0.55
CA SER A 144 19.46 2.88 0.93
C SER A 144 20.09 3.03 2.30
N ALA A 145 21.00 3.99 2.40
CA ALA A 145 21.64 4.35 3.65
C ALA A 145 20.73 5.26 4.49
N GLY A 146 20.44 4.84 5.71
CA GLY A 146 19.62 5.61 6.63
C GLY A 146 19.67 5.07 8.06
N PRO A 147 19.14 5.81 9.04
CA PRO A 147 19.29 5.49 10.47
C PRO A 147 18.62 4.18 10.90
N ASN A 148 17.75 3.60 10.07
CA ASN A 148 17.15 2.29 10.35
C ASN A 148 18.11 1.12 10.10
N PHE A 149 19.15 1.34 9.31
CA PHE A 149 20.18 0.34 9.03
C PHE A 149 21.22 0.32 10.17
N SER A 150 21.50 -0.85 10.74
CA SER A 150 22.43 -1.00 11.86
C SER A 150 23.88 -0.60 11.52
N GLY A 151 24.29 -0.76 10.26
CA GLY A 151 25.59 -0.34 9.74
C GLY A 151 25.63 1.09 9.17
N TYR A 152 24.63 1.92 9.48
CA TYR A 152 24.55 3.29 8.95
C TYR A 152 25.74 4.15 9.39
N ARG A 153 26.28 4.90 8.42
CA ARG A 153 27.31 5.93 8.65
C ARG A 153 26.77 7.26 8.12
N GLU A 154 27.03 8.35 8.84
CA GLU A 154 26.54 9.69 8.45
C GLU A 154 27.09 10.13 7.08
N GLU A 155 28.28 9.68 6.69
CA GLU A 155 28.89 9.92 5.39
C GLU A 155 28.12 9.30 4.21
N ASP A 156 27.28 8.29 4.47
CA ASP A 156 26.43 7.61 3.49
C ASP A 156 25.01 8.19 3.43
N LYS A 157 24.72 9.19 4.25
CA LYS A 157 23.38 9.78 4.36
C LYS A 157 22.77 10.12 3.00
N GLY A 158 21.54 9.61 2.79
CA GLY A 158 20.78 9.87 1.59
C GLY A 158 21.27 9.15 0.32
N ARG A 159 22.30 8.31 0.43
CA ARG A 159 22.70 7.44 -0.68
C ARG A 159 21.72 6.30 -0.87
N SER A 160 21.41 6.02 -2.12
CA SER A 160 20.54 4.93 -2.52
C SER A 160 20.99 4.34 -3.85
N ALA A 161 20.73 3.06 -4.06
CA ALA A 161 21.09 2.37 -5.29
C ALA A 161 20.16 1.17 -5.56
N LEU A 162 20.05 0.80 -6.83
CA LEU A 162 19.56 -0.49 -7.28
C LEU A 162 20.75 -1.44 -7.40
N PHE A 163 20.59 -2.68 -6.97
CA PHE A 163 21.59 -3.73 -7.02
C PHE A 163 21.07 -4.90 -7.83
N GLU A 164 21.93 -5.48 -8.65
CA GLU A 164 21.71 -6.68 -9.43
C GLU A 164 22.61 -7.78 -8.90
N PHE A 165 22.01 -8.89 -8.50
CA PHE A 165 22.71 -10.12 -8.10
C PHE A 165 22.31 -11.25 -9.03
N GLU A 166 23.17 -12.26 -9.19
CA GLU A 166 22.75 -13.57 -9.67
C GLU A 166 21.82 -14.21 -8.62
N LEU A 167 20.68 -14.74 -9.04
CA LEU A 167 19.70 -15.30 -8.11
C LEU A 167 20.24 -16.59 -7.46
N GLU A 168 20.90 -17.47 -8.22
CA GLU A 168 21.38 -18.75 -7.72
C GLU A 168 22.60 -18.59 -6.80
N SER A 169 23.63 -17.88 -7.26
CA SER A 169 24.91 -17.74 -6.55
C SER A 169 24.90 -16.66 -5.47
N LEU A 170 24.01 -15.67 -5.58
CA LEU A 170 23.97 -14.43 -4.80
C LEU A 170 25.23 -13.57 -4.95
N GLU A 171 25.96 -13.74 -6.07
CA GLU A 171 27.08 -12.89 -6.42
C GLU A 171 26.62 -11.55 -6.98
N LEU A 172 27.25 -10.47 -6.54
CA LEU A 172 26.94 -9.12 -7.01
C LEU A 172 27.36 -8.96 -8.47
N VAL A 173 26.38 -8.74 -9.37
CA VAL A 173 26.62 -8.44 -10.77
C VAL A 173 26.96 -6.95 -10.93
N ARG A 174 26.10 -6.07 -10.40
CA ARG A 174 26.28 -4.63 -10.55
C ARG A 174 25.49 -3.81 -9.53
N LYS A 175 26.01 -2.61 -9.25
CA LYS A 175 25.37 -1.56 -8.47
C LYS A 175 25.05 -0.37 -9.38
N TYR A 176 23.83 0.14 -9.32
CA TYR A 176 23.34 1.30 -10.07
C TYR A 176 22.95 2.40 -9.08
N PRO A 177 23.86 3.32 -8.77
CA PRO A 177 23.56 4.38 -7.80
C PRO A 177 22.52 5.34 -8.34
N VAL A 178 21.66 5.87 -7.47
CA VAL A 178 20.86 7.05 -7.78
C VAL A 178 21.79 8.19 -8.14
N PRO A 179 21.52 8.96 -9.21
CA PRO A 179 22.34 10.12 -9.59
C PRO A 179 22.48 11.08 -8.41
N ALA A 180 23.72 11.49 -8.12
CA ALA A 180 24.00 12.38 -7.00
C ALA A 180 23.37 13.75 -7.21
N ASP A 181 22.56 14.16 -6.26
CA ASP A 181 22.09 15.53 -6.10
C ASP A 181 22.19 15.92 -4.61
N ALA A 182 21.75 17.11 -4.25
CA ALA A 182 21.86 17.59 -2.86
C ALA A 182 20.76 17.05 -1.93
N ARG A 183 19.85 16.19 -2.45
CA ARG A 183 18.67 15.70 -1.71
C ARG A 183 18.89 14.28 -1.24
N PRO A 184 18.28 13.88 -0.10
CA PRO A 184 18.29 12.48 0.31
C PRO A 184 17.35 11.66 -0.59
N HIS A 185 17.77 10.43 -0.95
CA HIS A 185 16.99 9.48 -1.71
C HIS A 185 16.82 8.18 -0.91
N ARG A 186 15.68 7.53 -1.11
CA ARG A 186 15.44 6.18 -0.61
C ARG A 186 14.59 5.42 -1.63
N LEU A 187 15.25 4.63 -2.48
CA LEU A 187 14.55 3.69 -3.33
C LEU A 187 13.81 2.68 -2.45
N GLY A 188 12.56 2.48 -2.76
CA GLY A 188 11.65 1.51 -2.13
C GLY A 188 11.31 0.39 -3.09
N ASP A 189 10.02 0.17 -3.31
CA ASP A 189 9.50 -0.89 -4.14
C ASP A 189 9.91 -0.76 -5.62
N LEU A 190 9.97 -1.89 -6.33
CA LEU A 190 10.41 -1.95 -7.72
C LEU A 190 9.67 -3.03 -8.50
N ILE A 191 9.58 -2.84 -9.82
CA ILE A 191 8.95 -3.77 -10.75
C ILE A 191 9.70 -3.84 -12.06
N MET A 192 9.66 -4.99 -12.73
CA MET A 192 10.08 -5.14 -14.12
C MET A 192 8.90 -4.96 -15.06
N ALA A 193 9.04 -4.13 -16.07
CA ALA A 193 8.00 -3.87 -17.07
C ALA A 193 8.62 -3.57 -18.43
N ASN A 194 7.79 -3.39 -19.46
CA ASN A 194 8.19 -2.95 -20.79
C ASN A 194 9.39 -3.73 -21.38
N GLY A 195 9.33 -5.06 -21.28
CA GLY A 195 10.34 -5.92 -21.93
C GLY A 195 11.67 -6.01 -21.19
N GLY A 196 11.69 -5.75 -19.89
CA GLY A 196 12.85 -5.96 -19.02
C GLY A 196 13.48 -4.70 -18.45
N ASP A 197 12.80 -3.56 -18.56
CA ASP A 197 13.17 -2.35 -17.83
C ASP A 197 12.79 -2.47 -16.37
N ILE A 198 13.65 -2.02 -15.46
CA ILE A 198 13.34 -1.96 -14.02
C ILE A 198 12.90 -0.54 -13.66
N TYR A 199 11.78 -0.44 -12.95
CA TYR A 199 11.27 0.80 -12.39
C TYR A 199 11.28 0.71 -10.88
N ALA A 200 11.77 1.74 -10.20
CA ALA A 200 11.82 1.81 -8.74
C ALA A 200 11.29 3.17 -8.26
N VAL A 201 10.48 3.16 -7.22
CA VAL A 201 9.96 4.38 -6.61
C VAL A 201 10.94 4.92 -5.57
N ASP A 202 11.06 6.25 -5.47
CA ASP A 202 11.71 6.90 -4.34
C ASP A 202 10.66 7.26 -3.29
N THR A 203 10.82 6.75 -2.07
CA THR A 203 9.85 6.94 -0.98
C THR A 203 10.07 8.23 -0.17
N VAL A 204 11.08 9.01 -0.51
CA VAL A 204 11.35 10.33 0.09
C VAL A 204 10.96 11.46 -0.86
N LEU A 205 11.18 11.24 -2.15
CA LEU A 205 10.84 12.19 -3.21
C LEU A 205 9.87 11.53 -4.19
N PRO A 206 8.89 12.26 -4.76
CA PRO A 206 7.94 11.69 -5.72
C PRO A 206 8.61 11.47 -7.10
N ILE A 207 9.62 10.62 -7.14
CA ILE A 207 10.40 10.28 -8.33
C ILE A 207 10.29 8.78 -8.59
N ILE A 208 10.08 8.41 -9.85
CA ILE A 208 10.25 7.04 -10.34
C ILE A 208 11.54 7.00 -11.12
N TYR A 209 12.43 6.09 -10.76
CA TYR A 209 13.65 5.81 -11.49
C TYR A 209 13.46 4.65 -12.45
N ARG A 210 14.16 4.67 -13.59
CA ARG A 210 14.20 3.60 -14.58
C ARG A 210 15.64 3.16 -14.86
N LEU A 211 15.86 1.85 -14.84
CA LEU A 211 16.98 1.22 -15.47
C LEU A 211 16.49 0.58 -16.76
N GLU A 212 16.86 1.13 -17.90
CA GLU A 212 16.52 0.59 -19.20
C GLU A 212 17.35 -0.69 -19.44
N ARG A 213 16.72 -1.72 -19.98
CA ARG A 213 17.36 -3.01 -20.24
C ARG A 213 18.66 -2.85 -21.02
N GLY A 214 19.74 -3.45 -20.52
CA GLY A 214 21.07 -3.38 -21.12
C GLY A 214 21.80 -2.06 -20.93
N GLN A 215 21.22 -1.08 -20.20
CA GLN A 215 21.92 0.14 -19.83
C GLN A 215 22.66 -0.03 -18.49
N ASP A 216 23.59 0.88 -18.23
CA ASP A 216 24.46 0.85 -17.05
C ASP A 216 24.15 1.95 -16.02
N ARG A 217 23.06 2.70 -16.22
CA ARG A 217 22.71 3.85 -15.39
C ARG A 217 21.23 3.91 -15.06
N LEU A 218 20.96 4.05 -13.79
CA LEU A 218 19.64 4.42 -13.28
C LEU A 218 19.36 5.90 -13.58
N ARG A 219 18.17 6.20 -14.13
CA ARG A 219 17.78 7.58 -14.51
C ARG A 219 16.42 7.94 -13.95
N PRO A 220 16.20 9.18 -13.54
CA PRO A 220 14.85 9.66 -13.28
C PRO A 220 13.98 9.48 -14.53
N PHE A 221 12.82 8.84 -14.36
CA PHE A 221 11.85 8.60 -15.42
C PHE A 221 10.66 9.56 -15.33
N VAL A 222 10.10 9.68 -14.12
CA VAL A 222 9.03 10.62 -13.80
C VAL A 222 9.38 11.30 -12.49
N ALA A 223 9.22 12.61 -12.45
CA ALA A 223 9.20 13.41 -11.23
C ALA A 223 7.84 14.14 -11.19
N SER A 224 7.04 13.89 -10.18
CA SER A 224 5.69 14.42 -10.07
C SER A 224 5.63 15.55 -9.04
N GLY A 225 5.01 16.68 -9.43
CA GLY A 225 4.66 17.74 -8.49
C GLY A 225 3.35 17.51 -7.74
N ASP A 226 2.54 16.56 -8.23
CA ASP A 226 1.19 16.26 -7.69
C ASP A 226 1.16 15.05 -6.75
N ASN A 227 2.29 14.39 -6.56
CA ASN A 227 2.48 13.26 -5.66
C ASN A 227 3.31 13.67 -4.45
N VAL A 228 3.16 12.95 -3.34
CA VAL A 228 3.77 13.29 -2.05
C VAL A 228 4.64 12.15 -1.54
N SER A 229 4.14 10.92 -1.57
CA SER A 229 4.74 9.79 -0.85
C SER A 229 4.50 8.48 -1.57
N PHE A 230 5.33 8.17 -2.57
CA PHE A 230 5.29 6.88 -3.24
C PHE A 230 5.62 5.73 -2.28
N ARG A 231 4.86 4.62 -2.39
CA ARG A 231 5.01 3.44 -1.54
C ARG A 231 5.28 2.18 -2.34
N SER A 232 4.42 1.88 -3.29
CA SER A 232 4.49 0.63 -4.05
C SER A 232 4.28 0.88 -5.54
N ILE A 233 4.80 -0.01 -6.37
CA ILE A 233 4.70 0.04 -7.81
C ILE A 233 4.46 -1.35 -8.38
N THR A 234 3.48 -1.46 -9.28
CA THR A 234 3.22 -2.72 -10.00
C THR A 234 2.93 -2.44 -11.47
N ALA A 235 2.86 -3.49 -12.30
CA ALA A 235 2.66 -3.37 -13.73
C ALA A 235 1.51 -4.25 -14.22
N SER A 236 0.78 -3.80 -15.25
CA SER A 236 -0.20 -4.62 -15.96
C SER A 236 0.44 -5.79 -16.69
N ASP A 237 -0.35 -6.79 -17.05
CA ASP A 237 0.07 -7.85 -17.96
C ASP A 237 0.72 -7.26 -19.23
N GLY A 238 1.88 -7.77 -19.60
CA GLY A 238 2.67 -7.24 -20.73
C GLY A 238 3.41 -5.94 -20.45
N GLY A 239 3.32 -5.38 -19.23
CA GLY A 239 4.16 -4.28 -18.77
C GLY A 239 3.92 -2.93 -19.45
N ARG A 240 2.73 -2.69 -20.03
CA ARG A 240 2.40 -1.41 -20.66
C ARG A 240 2.05 -0.32 -19.66
N LEU A 241 1.26 -0.66 -18.63
CA LEU A 241 0.83 0.28 -17.62
C LEU A 241 1.60 0.02 -16.33
N LEU A 242 2.09 1.08 -15.70
CA LEU A 242 2.56 1.06 -14.33
C LEU A 242 1.51 1.69 -13.43
N TYR A 243 1.28 1.08 -12.29
CA TYR A 243 0.43 1.59 -11.22
C TYR A 243 1.31 1.92 -10.02
N VAL A 244 1.25 3.15 -9.56
CA VAL A 244 2.09 3.65 -8.48
C VAL A 244 1.19 4.14 -7.35
N ALA A 245 1.30 3.49 -6.20
CA ALA A 245 0.60 3.90 -5.00
C ALA A 245 1.32 5.08 -4.35
N ASP A 246 0.58 6.16 -4.12
CA ASP A 246 0.95 7.27 -3.27
C ASP A 246 0.06 7.24 -2.02
N TYR A 247 0.68 7.30 -0.87
CA TYR A 247 -0.01 7.10 0.42
C TYR A 247 -1.14 8.12 0.66
N GLU A 248 -0.92 9.35 0.24
CA GLU A 248 -1.88 10.45 0.41
C GLU A 248 -2.77 10.64 -0.82
N MET A 249 -2.20 10.47 -2.02
CA MET A 249 -2.81 10.92 -3.27
C MET A 249 -3.47 9.78 -4.07
N GLY A 250 -3.39 8.52 -3.61
CA GLY A 250 -3.99 7.36 -4.26
C GLY A 250 -3.10 6.74 -5.33
N ILE A 251 -3.68 6.25 -6.43
CA ILE A 251 -2.94 5.50 -7.44
C ILE A 251 -2.76 6.35 -8.70
N THR A 252 -1.52 6.46 -9.16
CA THR A 252 -1.18 7.05 -10.46
C THR A 252 -0.98 5.94 -11.49
N VAL A 253 -1.60 6.06 -12.66
CA VAL A 253 -1.42 5.17 -13.81
C VAL A 253 -0.48 5.86 -14.81
N LEU A 254 0.57 5.15 -15.22
CA LEU A 254 1.54 5.60 -16.22
C LEU A 254 1.47 4.68 -17.44
N ASP A 255 1.07 5.20 -18.59
CA ASP A 255 1.15 4.46 -19.86
C ASP A 255 2.55 4.68 -20.47
N LEU A 256 3.34 3.61 -20.49
CA LEU A 256 4.73 3.63 -20.96
C LEU A 256 4.86 3.88 -22.47
N VAL A 257 3.81 3.62 -23.26
CA VAL A 257 3.77 3.84 -24.69
C VAL A 257 3.46 5.31 -25.00
N SER A 258 2.36 5.82 -24.45
CA SER A 258 1.94 7.21 -24.66
C SER A 258 2.70 8.21 -23.79
N LYS A 259 3.41 7.75 -22.77
CA LYS A 259 4.11 8.55 -21.73
C LYS A 259 3.18 9.50 -20.98
N ARG A 260 1.91 9.13 -20.83
CA ARG A 260 0.92 9.90 -20.09
C ARG A 260 0.75 9.31 -18.69
N ALA A 261 0.60 10.21 -17.73
CA ALA A 261 0.23 9.89 -16.36
C ALA A 261 -1.16 10.44 -16.06
N ALA A 262 -1.96 9.69 -15.31
CA ALA A 262 -3.27 10.13 -14.82
C ALA A 262 -3.54 9.46 -13.46
N ARG A 263 -4.44 10.04 -12.68
CA ARG A 263 -4.97 9.35 -11.49
C ARG A 263 -5.89 8.21 -11.93
N LEU A 264 -5.76 7.07 -11.26
CA LEU A 264 -6.73 5.99 -11.38
C LEU A 264 -8.07 6.49 -10.84
N THR A 265 -9.10 6.41 -11.65
CA THR A 265 -10.46 6.78 -11.23
C THR A 265 -11.21 5.57 -10.69
N GLY A 266 -12.26 5.81 -9.91
CA GLY A 266 -13.07 4.73 -9.33
C GLY A 266 -14.37 5.26 -8.76
N PRO A 267 -15.22 4.37 -8.22
CA PRO A 267 -16.47 4.77 -7.59
C PRO A 267 -16.20 5.67 -6.37
N GLU A 268 -17.11 6.60 -6.11
CA GLU A 268 -17.01 7.52 -4.95
C GLU A 268 -16.93 6.80 -3.60
N THR A 269 -17.39 5.54 -3.57
CA THR A 269 -17.30 4.68 -2.39
C THR A 269 -15.93 4.07 -2.15
N LEU A 270 -14.96 4.30 -3.04
CA LEU A 270 -13.60 3.80 -2.91
C LEU A 270 -12.67 4.89 -2.38
N ASN A 271 -12.13 4.68 -1.19
CA ASN A 271 -11.05 5.51 -0.66
C ASN A 271 -9.71 5.02 -1.20
N PHE A 272 -8.98 5.88 -1.89
CA PHE A 272 -7.65 5.59 -2.44
C PHE A 272 -6.49 6.02 -1.52
N GLY A 273 -6.75 6.61 -0.36
CA GLY A 273 -5.69 7.01 0.58
C GLY A 273 -5.16 5.86 1.43
N GLY A 274 -3.98 6.02 1.99
CA GLY A 274 -3.39 5.07 2.95
C GLY A 274 -2.95 3.73 2.35
N ILE A 275 -2.57 3.70 1.08
CA ILE A 275 -2.10 2.49 0.39
C ILE A 275 -0.60 2.33 0.64
N GLU A 276 -0.21 1.23 1.30
CA GLU A 276 1.19 0.87 1.55
C GLU A 276 1.71 -0.19 0.58
N GLY A 277 0.86 -1.16 0.19
CA GLY A 277 1.20 -2.22 -0.77
C GLY A 277 0.23 -2.25 -1.94
N LEU A 278 0.73 -2.55 -3.14
CA LEU A 278 -0.06 -2.61 -4.36
C LEU A 278 0.49 -3.69 -5.29
N GLU A 279 -0.37 -4.65 -5.65
CA GLU A 279 -0.04 -5.73 -6.56
C GLU A 279 -1.00 -5.75 -7.75
N TYR A 280 -0.54 -6.24 -8.90
CA TYR A 280 -1.40 -6.51 -10.06
C TYR A 280 -1.69 -8.00 -10.17
N TRP A 281 -2.94 -8.36 -10.42
CA TRP A 281 -3.38 -9.73 -10.61
C TRP A 281 -4.52 -9.82 -11.62
N GLN A 282 -4.26 -10.37 -12.81
CA GLN A 282 -5.27 -10.73 -13.81
C GLN A 282 -6.33 -9.65 -14.07
N GLY A 283 -5.91 -8.44 -14.40
CA GLY A 283 -6.81 -7.31 -14.66
C GLY A 283 -7.35 -6.62 -13.39
N HIS A 284 -6.80 -6.97 -12.24
CA HIS A 284 -7.15 -6.36 -10.95
C HIS A 284 -5.92 -5.72 -10.31
N LEU A 285 -6.17 -4.71 -9.48
CA LEU A 285 -5.21 -4.27 -8.47
C LEU A 285 -5.61 -4.84 -7.11
N VAL A 286 -4.63 -5.28 -6.36
CA VAL A 286 -4.78 -5.71 -4.96
C VAL A 286 -4.05 -4.72 -4.10
N MET A 287 -4.77 -3.97 -3.28
CA MET A 287 -4.20 -2.94 -2.43
C MET A 287 -4.25 -3.33 -0.96
N ILE A 288 -3.18 -3.01 -0.23
CA ILE A 288 -3.09 -3.10 1.21
C ILE A 288 -3.16 -1.69 1.77
N GLN A 289 -4.21 -1.39 2.52
CA GLN A 289 -4.42 -0.09 3.16
C GLN A 289 -4.24 -0.19 4.66
N ASN A 290 -3.18 0.43 5.17
CA ASN A 290 -2.92 0.55 6.60
C ASN A 290 -3.13 1.98 7.15
N GLY A 291 -3.27 2.97 6.28
CA GLY A 291 -3.52 4.37 6.64
C GLY A 291 -4.99 4.69 6.90
N ASN A 292 -5.87 3.71 6.81
CA ASN A 292 -7.29 3.83 7.06
C ASN A 292 -7.72 2.98 8.27
N ASP A 293 -8.80 3.35 8.89
CA ASP A 293 -9.51 2.52 9.84
C ASP A 293 -10.89 2.17 9.24
N PRO A 294 -11.21 0.88 9.06
CA PRO A 294 -10.37 -0.28 9.36
C PRO A 294 -9.22 -0.49 8.34
N GLN A 295 -8.12 -1.07 8.84
CA GLN A 295 -7.06 -1.57 7.97
C GLN A 295 -7.59 -2.72 7.13
N ARG A 296 -7.19 -2.78 5.83
CA ARG A 296 -7.84 -3.69 4.90
C ARG A 296 -6.99 -4.09 3.70
N VAL A 297 -7.34 -5.23 3.12
CA VAL A 297 -6.88 -5.69 1.79
C VAL A 297 -8.08 -5.70 0.86
N MET A 298 -7.96 -5.04 -0.29
CA MET A 298 -9.04 -4.87 -1.27
C MET A 298 -8.57 -5.31 -2.64
N ARG A 299 -9.44 -5.95 -3.41
CA ARG A 299 -9.23 -6.22 -4.84
C ARG A 299 -10.09 -5.25 -5.66
N LEU A 300 -9.46 -4.60 -6.63
CA LEU A 300 -10.06 -3.59 -7.51
C LEU A 300 -10.04 -4.13 -8.94
N LYS A 301 -11.20 -4.43 -9.50
CA LYS A 301 -11.30 -4.82 -10.91
C LYS A 301 -11.13 -3.59 -11.79
N LEU A 302 -10.21 -3.65 -12.72
CA LEU A 302 -9.97 -2.57 -13.67
C LEU A 302 -10.89 -2.66 -14.88
N ASP A 303 -11.19 -1.51 -15.47
CA ASP A 303 -11.81 -1.41 -16.79
C ASP A 303 -10.85 -1.96 -17.88
N PRO A 304 -11.34 -2.25 -19.09
CA PRO A 304 -10.50 -2.78 -20.17
C PRO A 304 -9.32 -1.88 -20.58
N THR A 305 -9.37 -0.59 -20.25
CA THR A 305 -8.27 0.35 -20.52
C THR A 305 -7.22 0.34 -19.41
N GLY A 306 -7.55 -0.18 -18.22
CA GLY A 306 -6.71 -0.17 -17.04
C GLY A 306 -6.60 1.18 -16.36
N THR A 307 -7.53 2.12 -16.63
CA THR A 307 -7.46 3.49 -16.11
C THR A 307 -8.57 3.86 -15.14
N ALA A 308 -9.52 2.95 -14.94
CA ALA A 308 -10.60 3.10 -13.98
C ALA A 308 -10.89 1.79 -13.25
N VAL A 309 -11.40 1.89 -12.03
CA VAL A 309 -11.91 0.76 -11.23
C VAL A 309 -13.39 0.59 -11.53
N GLU A 310 -13.77 -0.60 -12.00
CA GLU A 310 -15.18 -0.97 -12.25
C GLU A 310 -15.88 -1.50 -11.00
N THR A 311 -15.21 -2.40 -10.28
CA THR A 311 -15.76 -3.03 -9.08
C THR A 311 -14.71 -3.17 -7.99
N VAL A 312 -15.17 -3.27 -6.75
CA VAL A 312 -14.33 -3.44 -5.56
C VAL A 312 -14.76 -4.69 -4.78
N ALA A 313 -13.80 -5.44 -4.28
CA ALA A 313 -14.04 -6.61 -3.44
C ALA A 313 -13.20 -6.52 -2.16
N PRO A 314 -13.83 -6.50 -0.98
CA PRO A 314 -13.11 -6.60 0.29
C PRO A 314 -12.61 -8.03 0.48
N LEU A 315 -11.30 -8.24 0.46
CA LEU A 315 -10.69 -9.55 0.70
C LEU A 315 -10.52 -9.82 2.20
N ALA A 316 -9.99 -8.86 2.93
CA ALA A 316 -9.83 -8.94 4.38
C ALA A 316 -9.90 -7.54 5.02
N ILE A 317 -10.78 -7.36 5.98
CA ILE A 317 -11.01 -6.08 6.68
C ILE A 317 -10.89 -6.35 8.18
N ALA A 318 -10.24 -5.44 8.91
CA ALA A 318 -10.17 -5.41 10.37
C ALA A 318 -9.82 -6.78 11.00
N GLN A 319 -8.95 -7.56 10.36
CA GLN A 319 -8.59 -8.86 10.93
C GLN A 319 -7.91 -8.68 12.29
N PRO A 320 -8.18 -9.54 13.29
CA PRO A 320 -7.67 -9.33 14.66
C PRO A 320 -6.15 -9.30 14.78
N PHE A 321 -5.44 -9.82 13.78
CA PHE A 321 -3.98 -9.84 13.72
C PHE A 321 -3.38 -8.72 12.86
N PHE A 322 -4.21 -7.84 12.27
CA PHE A 322 -3.72 -6.66 11.56
C PHE A 322 -3.19 -5.62 12.56
N ASN A 323 -1.97 -5.19 12.30
CA ASN A 323 -1.34 -4.07 13.00
C ASN A 323 -0.39 -3.37 12.03
N TYR A 324 -0.94 -2.50 11.19
CA TYR A 324 -0.30 -1.88 10.03
C TYR A 324 0.21 -2.89 8.99
N PRO A 325 -0.69 -3.69 8.36
CA PRO A 325 -0.31 -4.57 7.26
C PRO A 325 0.36 -3.75 6.16
N ASN A 326 1.35 -4.36 5.50
CA ASN A 326 2.12 -3.67 4.48
C ASN A 326 2.47 -4.59 3.30
N TYR A 327 3.62 -4.45 2.71
CA TYR A 327 4.04 -5.12 1.48
C TYR A 327 3.68 -6.60 1.38
N GLY A 328 3.42 -7.05 0.16
CA GLY A 328 3.10 -8.43 -0.15
C GLY A 328 3.56 -8.80 -1.56
N THR A 329 3.27 -10.04 -1.94
CA THR A 329 3.46 -10.57 -3.28
C THR A 329 2.30 -11.49 -3.65
N VAL A 330 2.02 -11.63 -4.94
CA VAL A 330 1.03 -12.58 -5.44
C VAL A 330 1.68 -13.93 -5.70
N HIS A 331 1.24 -14.95 -4.99
CA HIS A 331 1.70 -16.32 -5.17
C HIS A 331 0.52 -17.29 -5.17
N GLU A 332 0.45 -18.19 -6.17
CA GLU A 332 -0.59 -19.23 -6.30
C GLU A 332 -2.04 -18.73 -6.12
N GLY A 333 -2.35 -17.55 -6.69
CA GLY A 333 -3.70 -16.97 -6.61
C GLY A 333 -4.07 -16.41 -5.24
N LYS A 334 -3.09 -16.20 -4.37
CA LYS A 334 -3.22 -15.52 -3.08
C LYS A 334 -2.33 -14.29 -3.05
N LEU A 335 -2.73 -13.27 -2.30
CA LEU A 335 -1.82 -12.26 -1.78
C LEU A 335 -1.19 -12.80 -0.51
N VAL A 336 0.15 -12.89 -0.47
CA VAL A 336 0.94 -13.19 0.73
C VAL A 336 1.58 -11.89 1.20
N PHE A 337 1.37 -11.49 2.47
CA PHE A 337 1.73 -10.15 2.94
C PHE A 337 2.09 -10.11 4.42
N PHE A 338 2.79 -9.07 4.83
CA PHE A 338 3.04 -8.82 6.25
C PHE A 338 1.78 -8.23 6.92
N ALA A 339 1.24 -8.93 7.90
CA ALA A 339 0.01 -8.54 8.59
C ALA A 339 0.22 -7.53 9.73
N ASN A 340 1.47 -7.35 10.16
CA ASN A 340 1.88 -6.33 11.12
C ASN A 340 3.23 -5.73 10.74
N SER A 341 3.59 -4.59 11.34
CA SER A 341 4.77 -3.82 10.96
C SER A 341 5.56 -3.36 12.18
N HIS A 342 6.89 -3.27 12.02
CA HIS A 342 7.79 -2.63 12.98
C HIS A 342 8.02 -1.14 12.71
N TRP A 343 7.35 -0.57 11.71
CA TRP A 343 7.51 0.85 11.33
C TRP A 343 6.73 1.80 12.22
N ILE A 344 5.92 1.28 13.14
CA ILE A 344 5.21 2.07 14.15
C ILE A 344 6.22 2.45 15.24
N ARG A 345 6.27 3.72 15.57
CA ARG A 345 7.11 4.23 16.66
C ARG A 345 6.54 3.75 18.01
N ASP A 346 7.42 3.41 18.96
CA ASP A 346 7.18 3.11 20.38
C ASP A 346 6.92 1.65 20.78
N LEU A 347 7.29 0.66 19.95
CA LEU A 347 7.33 -0.72 20.43
C LEU A 347 8.63 -0.96 21.24
N ALA A 348 8.51 -1.06 22.54
CA ALA A 348 9.65 -1.38 23.44
C ALA A 348 10.24 -2.77 23.12
N VAL A 349 9.40 -3.70 22.65
CA VAL A 349 9.78 -5.02 22.11
C VAL A 349 8.97 -5.25 20.85
N PRO A 350 9.60 -5.36 19.67
CA PRO A 350 8.89 -5.65 18.43
C PRO A 350 8.23 -7.03 18.49
N GLU A 351 6.94 -7.11 18.15
CA GLU A 351 6.27 -8.38 17.96
C GLU A 351 6.84 -9.12 16.73
N PRO A 352 6.90 -10.46 16.75
CA PRO A 352 7.21 -11.22 15.53
C PRO A 352 6.28 -10.85 14.39
N ILE A 353 6.84 -10.69 13.19
CA ILE A 353 6.05 -10.38 12.00
C ILE A 353 5.25 -11.61 11.60
N ARG A 354 3.94 -11.43 11.48
CA ARG A 354 3.01 -12.41 10.94
C ARG A 354 2.94 -12.26 9.44
N VAL A 355 3.23 -13.31 8.72
CA VAL A 355 2.99 -13.40 7.28
C VAL A 355 1.64 -14.07 7.09
N ALA A 356 0.72 -13.36 6.47
CA ALA A 356 -0.65 -13.81 6.22
C ALA A 356 -0.92 -13.96 4.73
N SER A 357 -1.95 -14.71 4.37
CA SER A 357 -2.44 -14.79 3.02
C SER A 357 -3.95 -14.59 2.93
N THR A 358 -4.42 -14.13 1.76
CA THR A 358 -5.84 -14.06 1.40
C THR A 358 -6.03 -14.49 -0.05
N GLY A 359 -7.07 -15.30 -0.34
CA GLY A 359 -7.41 -15.74 -1.69
C GLY A 359 -7.86 -14.58 -2.56
N LEU A 360 -7.36 -14.51 -3.80
CA LEU A 360 -7.69 -13.42 -4.71
C LEU A 360 -8.97 -13.67 -5.52
N ALA A 361 -9.35 -14.93 -5.72
CA ALA A 361 -10.53 -15.31 -6.49
C ALA A 361 -11.81 -15.48 -5.64
N GLU A 362 -11.68 -15.57 -4.31
CA GLU A 362 -12.76 -16.03 -3.43
C GLU A 362 -13.83 -14.97 -3.14
N ALA A 363 -13.44 -13.69 -3.12
CA ALA A 363 -14.39 -12.63 -2.85
C ALA A 363 -15.12 -12.22 -4.15
N PRO A 364 -16.45 -12.08 -4.13
CA PRO A 364 -17.18 -11.57 -5.28
C PRO A 364 -16.85 -10.09 -5.52
N ASP A 365 -16.80 -9.69 -6.78
CA ASP A 365 -16.75 -8.28 -7.14
C ASP A 365 -18.07 -7.61 -6.74
N LEU A 366 -17.98 -6.52 -5.99
CA LEU A 366 -19.12 -5.72 -5.61
C LEU A 366 -19.21 -4.53 -6.57
N MET A 367 -20.34 -4.38 -7.24
CA MET A 367 -20.62 -3.15 -7.96
C MET A 367 -20.67 -1.99 -6.98
N ALA A 368 -20.28 -0.81 -7.43
CA ALA A 368 -20.45 0.40 -6.63
C ALA A 368 -21.90 0.48 -6.14
N PRO A 369 -22.13 0.79 -4.84
CA PRO A 369 -23.49 0.91 -4.33
C PRO A 369 -24.27 1.90 -5.20
N ASP A 370 -25.54 1.56 -5.47
CA ASP A 370 -26.48 2.49 -6.07
C ASP A 370 -26.70 3.66 -5.11
N MET A 371 -26.06 4.78 -5.42
CA MET A 371 -26.06 5.95 -4.55
C MET A 371 -27.42 6.62 -4.46
N GLU A 372 -28.22 6.54 -5.51
CA GLU A 372 -29.58 7.08 -5.49
C GLU A 372 -30.44 6.30 -4.50
N LYS A 373 -30.40 4.97 -4.59
CA LYS A 373 -31.05 4.09 -3.63
C LYS A 373 -30.53 4.26 -2.20
N PHE A 374 -29.21 4.48 -2.04
CA PHE A 374 -28.63 4.75 -0.71
C PHE A 374 -29.24 6.00 -0.09
N TRP A 375 -29.31 7.10 -0.86
CA TRP A 375 -29.91 8.35 -0.36
C TRP A 375 -31.40 8.22 -0.09
N ASP A 376 -32.15 7.50 -0.94
CA ASP A 376 -33.57 7.24 -0.73
C ASP A 376 -33.79 6.47 0.58
N ASP A 377 -33.03 5.38 0.80
CA ASP A 377 -33.08 4.60 2.05
C ASP A 377 -32.69 5.44 3.28
N TYR A 378 -31.74 6.35 3.13
CA TYR A 378 -31.31 7.25 4.22
C TYR A 378 -32.41 8.24 4.60
N TYR A 379 -32.95 8.96 3.62
CA TYR A 379 -33.99 9.96 3.86
C TYR A 379 -35.27 9.32 4.39
N GLU A 380 -35.63 8.15 3.90
CA GLU A 380 -36.77 7.39 4.41
C GLU A 380 -36.59 6.98 5.88
N LYS A 381 -35.40 6.47 6.25
CA LYS A 381 -35.13 5.99 7.61
C LYS A 381 -34.84 7.11 8.62
N SER A 382 -34.25 8.20 8.17
CA SER A 382 -33.90 9.33 9.03
C SER A 382 -35.07 10.31 9.26
N GLY A 383 -36.12 10.22 8.43
CA GLY A 383 -37.25 11.16 8.47
C GLY A 383 -36.89 12.60 8.05
N ILE A 384 -35.72 12.78 7.43
CA ILE A 384 -35.26 14.06 6.90
C ILE A 384 -35.75 14.19 5.46
N GLU A 385 -36.32 15.33 5.08
CA GLU A 385 -36.70 15.59 3.70
C GLU A 385 -35.44 15.71 2.80
N ARG A 386 -35.46 15.00 1.65
CA ARG A 386 -34.38 15.11 0.68
C ARG A 386 -34.32 16.54 0.12
N PRO A 387 -33.13 17.21 0.14
CA PRO A 387 -32.97 18.52 -0.49
C PRO A 387 -33.38 18.46 -1.97
N THR A 388 -34.21 19.37 -2.43
CA THR A 388 -34.53 19.49 -3.85
C THR A 388 -33.41 20.23 -4.57
N GLU A 389 -33.11 19.84 -5.83
CA GLU A 389 -32.05 20.48 -6.67
C GLU A 389 -32.20 22.02 -6.81
N SER A 390 -33.31 22.59 -6.34
CA SER A 390 -33.60 24.03 -6.37
C SER A 390 -32.94 24.83 -5.24
N ASP A 391 -32.41 24.19 -4.21
CA ASP A 391 -31.81 24.89 -3.06
C ASP A 391 -30.29 25.04 -3.22
N GLY A 392 -29.90 25.64 -4.34
CA GLY A 392 -28.64 26.26 -4.67
C GLY A 392 -27.39 25.79 -3.86
N GLY A 393 -26.69 24.76 -4.34
CA GLY A 393 -25.31 24.56 -3.97
C GLY A 393 -24.41 25.66 -4.56
N PRO A 394 -23.25 25.94 -3.89
CA PRO A 394 -22.33 26.97 -4.33
C PRO A 394 -21.67 26.70 -5.66
#